data_6f2e8e83a7a595cbd0acc05519417c71
#
_entry.id   6f2e8e83a7a595cbd0acc05519417c71
#
_cell.length_a   1.000
_cell.length_b   1.000
_cell.length_c   1.000
_cell.angle_alpha   90.00
_cell.angle_beta   90.00
_cell.angle_gamma   90.00
#
_symmetry.space_group_name_H-M   'P 1'
#
loop_
_entity.id
_entity.type
_entity.pdbx_description
1 polymer ?
#
loop_
_entity_poly.entity_id
_entity_poly.type
_entity_poly.pdbx_seq_one_letter_code
_entity_poly.pdbx_strand_id
1 'polypeptide(L)'
;MALRKSGRKTTKAAKSAISNKTKKEDSTLTKSKAKLAAKQTQGNDSNKNNDEPPKPTKPPKYEKDPIHNRRYWLIKSEPCTRIDPKTGQDAKFSLRDLSEVKQEPWNGVRNYEAKNNLLTMAKGDICLFYHSNCSRPGIVGLARVVTEQAKPDELQFDSKSPYFDSKAASSGLARWWCPDVEFLCILKRKITLNELKNDLATQFGTLCLLNRGRLSVAPVNTEDFNNLMKLQMSGPNEAGESGEDEFDCDVNGLAVFDEKFLQ
;
A
#
# COMPACT_ATOMS: atom_id res chain seq x y z
N MET A 1 56.82 23.28 -4.15
CA MET A 1 57.56 22.90 -5.39
C MET A 1 56.58 22.27 -6.35
N ALA A 2 56.25 23.06 -7.29
CA ALA A 2 56.25 22.91 -8.76
C ALA A 2 55.12 21.96 -9.27
N LEU A 3 53.99 22.45 -9.80
CA LEU A 3 53.72 23.15 -11.07
C LEU A 3 54.17 22.39 -12.33
N ARG A 4 53.18 21.96 -13.16
CA ARG A 4 53.06 22.12 -14.63
C ARG A 4 51.75 21.44 -15.04
N LYS A 5 50.73 22.11 -15.51
CA LYS A 5 50.43 22.96 -16.69
C LYS A 5 50.72 22.26 -18.04
N SER A 6 49.64 22.26 -18.80
CA SER A 6 49.40 22.59 -20.21
C SER A 6 48.94 21.38 -21.02
N GLY A 7 48.05 21.47 -21.97
CA GLY A 7 47.38 22.52 -22.73
C GLY A 7 46.55 21.79 -23.79
N ARG A 8 45.33 22.19 -24.06
CA ARG A 8 44.82 23.05 -25.12
C ARG A 8 45.06 22.58 -26.58
N LYS A 9 43.96 22.39 -27.27
CA LYS A 9 43.57 22.90 -28.63
C LYS A 9 42.80 21.83 -29.38
N THR A 10 41.65 22.07 -29.85
CA THR A 10 40.89 22.98 -30.70
C THR A 10 40.35 22.27 -31.95
N THR A 11 39.02 22.40 -32.11
CA THR A 11 38.28 22.71 -33.34
C THR A 11 38.43 21.89 -34.60
N LYS A 12 37.31 21.45 -35.17
CA LYS A 12 36.77 22.00 -36.41
C LYS A 12 35.41 21.41 -36.77
N ALA A 13 34.54 22.33 -37.10
CA ALA A 13 33.26 22.13 -37.74
C ALA A 13 33.41 21.98 -39.26
N ALA A 14 32.47 21.32 -39.92
CA ALA A 14 32.00 21.54 -41.29
C ALA A 14 30.72 20.75 -41.44
N LYS A 15 29.53 21.38 -41.54
CA LYS A 15 28.88 22.02 -42.70
C LYS A 15 28.45 21.03 -43.79
N SER A 16 27.10 20.85 -43.82
CA SER A 16 26.16 20.99 -44.94
C SER A 16 26.26 20.01 -46.14
N ALA A 17 25.13 19.39 -46.45
CA ALA A 17 24.54 19.49 -47.79
C ALA A 17 23.05 19.11 -47.73
N ILE A 18 22.26 20.06 -48.14
CA ILE A 18 20.82 19.97 -48.51
C ILE A 18 20.77 19.36 -49.91
N SER A 19 19.88 18.41 -50.15
CA SER A 19 19.37 18.18 -51.49
C SER A 19 17.93 17.70 -51.45
N ASN A 20 17.06 18.58 -51.91
CA ASN A 20 15.69 18.36 -52.32
C ASN A 20 15.63 17.38 -53.50
N LYS A 21 14.63 16.47 -53.48
CA LYS A 21 13.96 16.12 -54.74
C LYS A 21 12.51 15.69 -54.48
N THR A 22 11.69 16.38 -55.16
CA THR A 22 10.24 16.45 -55.27
C THR A 22 9.61 15.25 -55.99
N LYS A 23 8.36 14.95 -55.59
CA LYS A 23 7.19 14.51 -56.37
C LYS A 23 7.23 13.13 -57.08
N LYS A 24 6.30 12.29 -56.67
CA LYS A 24 5.24 11.83 -57.58
C LYS A 24 4.04 11.32 -56.80
N GLU A 25 2.92 12.00 -57.01
CA GLU A 25 1.56 11.51 -56.78
C GLU A 25 1.33 10.33 -57.74
N ASP A 26 0.70 9.29 -57.32
CA ASP A 26 -0.41 8.71 -58.09
C ASP A 26 -1.31 7.87 -57.21
N SER A 27 -2.54 8.05 -57.52
CA SER A 27 -3.79 7.56 -57.07
C SER A 27 -3.98 6.04 -57.19
N THR A 28 -4.54 5.41 -56.17
CA THR A 28 -5.54 4.35 -56.41
C THR A 28 -6.56 4.32 -55.26
N LEU A 29 -7.69 4.93 -55.58
CA LEU A 29 -8.96 4.88 -54.90
C LEU A 29 -9.66 3.58 -55.29
N THR A 30 -9.87 2.63 -54.39
CA THR A 30 -10.99 1.68 -54.50
C THR A 30 -11.44 1.18 -53.13
N LYS A 31 -12.53 1.72 -52.66
CA LYS A 31 -13.78 1.05 -52.22
C LYS A 31 -13.62 -0.22 -51.40
N SER A 32 -13.88 -0.12 -50.13
CA SER A 32 -14.68 -1.11 -49.44
C SER A 32 -15.69 -0.42 -48.54
N LYS A 33 -16.90 -0.35 -49.04
CA LYS A 33 -18.09 0.14 -48.36
C LYS A 33 -18.53 -0.80 -47.24
N ALA A 34 -18.83 -0.19 -46.11
CA ALA A 34 -20.04 -0.42 -45.31
C ALA A 34 -20.34 -1.82 -44.81
N LYS A 35 -20.22 -1.99 -43.50
CA LYS A 35 -21.32 -2.58 -42.72
C LYS A 35 -21.39 -1.86 -41.36
N LEU A 36 -22.09 -0.76 -41.34
CA LEU A 36 -22.70 -0.23 -40.11
C LEU A 36 -23.88 -1.18 -39.81
N ALA A 37 -23.67 -2.06 -38.83
CA ALA A 37 -24.79 -2.69 -38.15
C ALA A 37 -25.04 -1.81 -36.90
N ALA A 38 -26.07 -1.03 -36.98
CA ALA A 38 -26.68 -0.35 -35.85
C ALA A 38 -27.12 -1.40 -34.83
N LYS A 39 -26.40 -1.50 -33.72
CA LYS A 39 -26.91 -2.12 -32.52
C LYS A 39 -27.30 -0.97 -31.59
N GLN A 40 -28.59 -0.65 -31.62
CA GLN A 40 -29.23 0.16 -30.59
C GLN A 40 -29.05 -0.57 -29.27
N THR A 41 -28.09 -0.14 -28.46
CA THR A 41 -28.08 -0.43 -27.05
C THR A 41 -28.80 0.72 -26.38
N GLN A 42 -29.94 0.36 -25.82
CA GLN A 42 -30.71 1.20 -24.91
C GLN A 42 -29.78 1.79 -23.86
N GLY A 43 -29.77 3.10 -23.80
CA GLY A 43 -29.13 3.84 -22.71
C GLY A 43 -29.81 3.48 -21.41
N ASN A 44 -29.10 2.74 -20.58
CA ASN A 44 -29.39 2.68 -19.16
C ASN A 44 -28.58 3.83 -18.54
N ASP A 45 -29.21 4.97 -18.43
CA ASP A 45 -28.79 6.10 -17.58
C ASP A 45 -28.88 5.62 -16.11
N SER A 46 -27.90 4.87 -15.67
CA SER A 46 -27.62 4.71 -14.25
C SER A 46 -26.56 5.75 -13.88
N ASN A 47 -27.03 6.86 -13.38
CA ASN A 47 -26.28 7.84 -12.60
C ASN A 47 -25.63 7.08 -11.42
N LYS A 48 -24.45 6.47 -11.65
CA LYS A 48 -23.65 5.85 -10.59
C LYS A 48 -22.98 7.00 -9.86
N ASN A 49 -23.49 7.30 -8.67
CA ASN A 49 -22.81 8.17 -7.71
C ASN A 49 -21.38 7.63 -7.53
N ASN A 50 -20.39 8.45 -7.89
CA ASN A 50 -18.95 8.12 -7.79
C ASN A 50 -18.47 7.91 -6.34
N ASP A 51 -19.35 8.10 -5.37
CA ASP A 51 -19.05 8.13 -3.93
C ASP A 51 -19.33 6.78 -3.24
N GLU A 52 -19.94 5.82 -3.92
CA GLU A 52 -20.22 4.51 -3.35
C GLU A 52 -19.12 3.49 -3.73
N PRO A 53 -18.48 2.83 -2.73
CA PRO A 53 -17.46 1.84 -3.01
C PRO A 53 -18.04 0.62 -3.73
N PRO A 54 -17.33 0.06 -4.71
CA PRO A 54 -17.74 -1.17 -5.37
C PRO A 54 -17.71 -2.32 -4.37
N LYS A 55 -18.63 -3.27 -4.53
CA LYS A 55 -18.60 -4.49 -3.72
C LYS A 55 -17.29 -5.26 -3.94
N PRO A 56 -16.72 -5.88 -2.89
CA PRO A 56 -15.57 -6.74 -3.05
C PRO A 56 -15.87 -7.86 -4.05
N THR A 57 -14.91 -8.18 -4.91
CA THR A 57 -15.10 -9.23 -5.94
C THR A 57 -15.09 -10.65 -5.37
N LYS A 58 -14.66 -10.80 -4.13
CA LYS A 58 -14.63 -12.08 -3.39
C LYS A 58 -15.09 -11.85 -1.96
N PRO A 59 -15.72 -12.83 -1.33
CA PRO A 59 -16.02 -12.76 0.09
C PRO A 59 -14.72 -12.67 0.90
N PRO A 60 -14.78 -12.16 2.15
CA PRO A 60 -13.63 -12.15 3.04
C PRO A 60 -13.13 -13.59 3.28
N LYS A 61 -11.81 -13.74 3.37
CA LYS A 61 -11.18 -15.05 3.56
C LYS A 61 -11.57 -15.71 4.89
N TYR A 62 -11.78 -14.89 5.91
CA TYR A 62 -12.12 -15.36 7.25
C TYR A 62 -13.41 -14.71 7.74
N GLU A 63 -14.18 -15.48 8.52
CA GLU A 63 -15.35 -14.99 9.20
C GLU A 63 -14.98 -13.97 10.29
N LYS A 64 -15.98 -13.23 10.75
CA LYS A 64 -15.80 -12.36 11.90
C LYS A 64 -15.56 -13.19 13.16
N ASP A 65 -14.76 -12.64 14.07
CA ASP A 65 -14.64 -13.14 15.43
C ASP A 65 -16.04 -13.18 16.07
N PRO A 66 -16.51 -14.35 16.52
CA PRO A 66 -17.86 -14.48 17.08
C PRO A 66 -18.05 -13.74 18.39
N ILE A 67 -16.97 -13.46 19.14
CA ILE A 67 -17.04 -12.76 20.43
C ILE A 67 -17.16 -11.26 20.21
N HIS A 68 -16.31 -10.71 19.34
CA HIS A 68 -16.18 -9.26 19.16
C HIS A 68 -16.85 -8.74 17.89
N ASN A 69 -17.46 -9.62 17.06
CA ASN A 69 -18.14 -9.30 15.81
C ASN A 69 -17.30 -8.46 14.83
N ARG A 70 -15.99 -8.68 14.78
CA ARG A 70 -15.03 -7.96 13.95
C ARG A 70 -14.08 -8.91 13.23
N ARG A 71 -13.36 -8.38 12.20
CA ARG A 71 -12.28 -9.07 11.51
C ARG A 71 -10.94 -8.52 11.94
N TYR A 72 -9.92 -9.29 11.63
CA TYR A 72 -8.54 -8.93 11.88
C TYR A 72 -7.78 -8.85 10.56
N TRP A 73 -6.94 -7.85 10.45
CA TRP A 73 -6.17 -7.55 9.25
C TRP A 73 -4.71 -7.33 9.62
N LEU A 74 -3.82 -7.46 8.64
CA LEU A 74 -2.44 -7.00 8.71
C LEU A 74 -2.28 -5.94 7.63
N ILE A 75 -1.81 -4.76 8.02
CA ILE A 75 -1.52 -3.63 7.15
C ILE A 75 -0.03 -3.30 7.25
N LYS A 76 0.62 -3.06 6.08
CA LYS A 76 2.06 -2.83 6.00
C LYS A 76 2.36 -1.39 5.69
N SER A 77 3.31 -0.84 6.43
CA SER A 77 3.86 0.49 6.26
C SER A 77 5.38 0.45 6.29
N GLU A 78 6.04 1.52 5.87
CA GLU A 78 7.49 1.65 5.84
C GLU A 78 7.92 2.72 6.85
N PRO A 79 8.61 2.36 7.94
CA PRO A 79 8.98 3.32 8.99
C PRO A 79 10.17 4.20 8.61
N CYS A 80 10.98 3.77 7.64
CA CYS A 80 12.19 4.46 7.22
C CYS A 80 11.96 5.31 5.97
N THR A 81 12.66 6.43 5.86
CA THR A 81 12.65 7.29 4.68
C THR A 81 12.95 6.50 3.42
N ARG A 82 12.04 6.61 2.46
CA ARG A 82 12.17 6.04 1.13
C ARG A 82 11.63 7.02 0.09
N ILE A 83 12.54 7.72 -0.54
CA ILE A 83 12.18 8.70 -1.56
C ILE A 83 11.77 7.98 -2.86
N ASP A 84 10.58 8.27 -3.34
CA ASP A 84 10.13 7.79 -4.66
C ASP A 84 10.96 8.48 -5.76
N PRO A 85 11.63 7.71 -6.64
CA PRO A 85 12.55 8.27 -7.63
C PRO A 85 11.87 9.10 -8.73
N LYS A 86 10.56 8.97 -8.90
CA LYS A 86 9.81 9.69 -9.94
C LYS A 86 9.21 11.00 -9.41
N THR A 87 8.72 10.98 -8.18
CA THR A 87 7.99 12.11 -7.61
C THR A 87 8.80 12.89 -6.58
N GLY A 88 9.89 12.31 -6.05
CA GLY A 88 10.68 12.89 -4.96
C GLY A 88 9.97 12.88 -3.60
N GLN A 89 8.79 12.26 -3.50
CA GLN A 89 8.05 12.17 -2.24
C GLN A 89 8.63 11.08 -1.35
N ASP A 90 8.63 11.32 -0.03
CA ASP A 90 8.98 10.31 0.96
C ASP A 90 7.76 9.42 1.24
N ALA A 91 7.94 8.12 1.12
CA ALA A 91 6.91 7.12 1.41
C ALA A 91 6.93 6.66 2.89
N LYS A 92 7.75 7.31 3.74
CA LYS A 92 7.82 6.99 5.17
C LYS A 92 6.47 7.21 5.84
N PHE A 93 6.01 6.19 6.57
CA PHE A 93 4.88 6.29 7.47
C PHE A 93 5.00 5.22 8.56
N SER A 94 5.34 5.62 9.77
CA SER A 94 5.51 4.74 10.91
C SER A 94 4.23 4.66 11.77
N LEU A 95 4.23 3.77 12.76
CA LEU A 95 3.16 3.71 13.76
C LEU A 95 3.10 5.00 14.60
N ARG A 96 4.26 5.64 14.85
CA ARG A 96 4.33 6.95 15.52
C ARG A 96 3.65 8.02 14.66
N ASP A 97 3.94 8.07 13.36
CA ASP A 97 3.31 9.03 12.46
C ASP A 97 1.77 8.88 12.53
N LEU A 98 1.24 7.64 12.55
CA LEU A 98 -0.19 7.40 12.74
C LEU A 98 -0.68 7.89 14.11
N SER A 99 0.10 7.72 15.17
CA SER A 99 -0.29 8.17 16.51
C SER A 99 -0.38 9.69 16.63
N GLU A 100 0.46 10.43 15.88
CA GLU A 100 0.50 11.89 15.86
C GLU A 100 -0.68 12.46 15.08
N VAL A 101 -0.99 11.90 13.90
CA VAL A 101 -2.14 12.32 13.09
C VAL A 101 -3.46 11.76 13.62
N LYS A 102 -3.40 10.75 14.51
CA LYS A 102 -4.51 10.02 15.15
C LYS A 102 -5.34 9.18 14.20
N GLN A 103 -5.71 9.69 13.05
CA GLN A 103 -6.50 9.02 12.02
C GLN A 103 -5.96 9.35 10.63
N GLU A 104 -5.84 8.34 9.76
CA GLU A 104 -5.31 8.49 8.41
C GLU A 104 -6.04 7.58 7.42
N PRO A 105 -6.33 8.06 6.18
CA PRO A 105 -6.77 7.18 5.09
C PRO A 105 -5.68 6.16 4.76
N TRP A 106 -6.01 4.87 4.74
CA TRP A 106 -5.05 3.83 4.36
C TRP A 106 -4.92 3.75 2.83
N ASN A 107 -4.43 4.83 2.25
CA ASN A 107 -4.33 5.08 0.82
C ASN A 107 -3.04 4.48 0.19
N GLY A 108 -2.78 4.78 -1.10
CA GLY A 108 -1.56 4.35 -1.79
C GLY A 108 -1.50 2.88 -2.17
N VAL A 109 -2.53 2.08 -1.89
CA VAL A 109 -2.57 0.66 -2.23
C VAL A 109 -2.93 0.46 -3.70
N ARG A 110 -2.02 -0.19 -4.48
CA ARG A 110 -2.18 -0.41 -5.93
C ARG A 110 -2.16 -1.89 -6.33
N ASN A 111 -2.43 -2.78 -5.38
CA ASN A 111 -2.65 -4.21 -5.61
C ASN A 111 -4.15 -4.51 -5.54
N TYR A 112 -4.70 -5.20 -6.55
CA TYR A 112 -6.15 -5.48 -6.63
C TYR A 112 -6.66 -6.37 -5.49
N GLU A 113 -5.87 -7.32 -5.02
CA GLU A 113 -6.26 -8.16 -3.90
C GLU A 113 -6.26 -7.38 -2.59
N ALA A 114 -5.21 -6.59 -2.35
CA ALA A 114 -5.14 -5.68 -1.21
C ALA A 114 -6.30 -4.67 -1.22
N LYS A 115 -6.65 -4.12 -2.40
CA LYS A 115 -7.85 -3.28 -2.55
C LYS A 115 -9.12 -4.01 -2.15
N ASN A 116 -9.31 -5.25 -2.60
CA ASN A 116 -10.50 -6.03 -2.22
C ASN A 116 -10.56 -6.29 -0.71
N ASN A 117 -9.40 -6.49 -0.08
CA ASN A 117 -9.32 -6.60 1.38
C ASN A 117 -9.73 -5.27 2.05
N LEU A 118 -9.23 -4.12 1.55
CA LEU A 118 -9.65 -2.79 2.04
C LEU A 118 -11.16 -2.56 1.90
N LEU A 119 -11.75 -2.95 0.76
CA LEU A 119 -13.20 -2.85 0.54
C LEU A 119 -14.03 -3.76 1.46
N THR A 120 -13.42 -4.79 2.05
CA THR A 120 -14.06 -5.73 2.96
C THR A 120 -13.98 -5.29 4.42
N MET A 121 -13.05 -4.39 4.73
CA MET A 121 -12.90 -3.84 6.08
C MET A 121 -14.15 -3.08 6.50
N ALA A 122 -14.50 -3.21 7.77
CA ALA A 122 -15.64 -2.54 8.39
C ALA A 122 -15.18 -1.81 9.65
N LYS A 123 -15.93 -0.80 10.03
CA LYS A 123 -15.71 -0.08 11.29
C LYS A 123 -15.63 -1.02 12.47
N GLY A 124 -14.62 -0.83 13.29
CA GLY A 124 -14.33 -1.67 14.46
C GLY A 124 -13.40 -2.85 14.17
N ASP A 125 -13.08 -3.15 12.90
CA ASP A 125 -12.06 -4.13 12.56
C ASP A 125 -10.69 -3.69 13.09
N ILE A 126 -9.86 -4.66 13.53
CA ILE A 126 -8.53 -4.41 14.09
C ILE A 126 -7.46 -4.76 13.05
N CYS A 127 -6.47 -3.88 12.94
CA CYS A 127 -5.34 -4.04 12.06
C CYS A 127 -4.05 -4.22 12.85
N LEU A 128 -3.36 -5.33 12.63
CA LEU A 128 -1.96 -5.50 13.01
C LEU A 128 -1.11 -4.55 12.16
N PHE A 129 -0.50 -3.56 12.78
CA PHE A 129 0.36 -2.60 12.10
C PHE A 129 1.77 -3.18 11.97
N TYR A 130 2.21 -3.36 10.73
CA TYR A 130 3.46 -4.03 10.43
C TYR A 130 4.45 -3.09 9.76
N HIS A 131 5.62 -2.91 10.37
CA HIS A 131 6.75 -2.21 9.77
C HIS A 131 7.45 -3.14 8.77
N SER A 132 7.48 -2.72 7.51
CA SER A 132 8.12 -3.40 6.39
C SER A 132 9.28 -2.57 5.83
N ASN A 133 10.15 -3.21 5.04
CA ASN A 133 11.26 -2.52 4.36
C ASN A 133 12.18 -1.74 5.31
N CYS A 134 12.47 -2.30 6.45
CA CYS A 134 13.39 -1.80 7.47
C CYS A 134 14.34 -2.91 7.93
N SER A 135 15.32 -2.59 8.77
CA SER A 135 16.33 -3.54 9.26
C SER A 135 15.72 -4.75 9.98
N ARG A 136 14.70 -4.52 10.80
CA ARG A 136 13.99 -5.56 11.57
C ARG A 136 12.47 -5.48 11.32
N PRO A 137 11.96 -6.06 10.21
CA PRO A 137 10.53 -6.05 9.91
C PRO A 137 9.71 -6.79 10.96
N GLY A 138 8.53 -6.29 11.33
CA GLY A 138 7.71 -6.94 12.35
C GLY A 138 6.41 -6.21 12.66
N ILE A 139 5.55 -6.86 13.45
CA ILE A 139 4.31 -6.27 13.96
C ILE A 139 4.67 -5.42 15.18
N VAL A 140 4.26 -4.16 15.16
CA VAL A 140 4.66 -3.15 16.15
C VAL A 140 3.52 -2.62 16.99
N GLY A 141 2.29 -2.73 16.51
CA GLY A 141 1.13 -2.21 17.22
C GLY A 141 -0.18 -2.55 16.55
N LEU A 142 -1.23 -1.90 17.03
CA LEU A 142 -2.59 -2.06 16.53
C LEU A 142 -3.15 -0.72 16.04
N ALA A 143 -3.94 -0.81 14.98
CA ALA A 143 -4.80 0.25 14.49
C ALA A 143 -6.24 -0.28 14.39
N ARG A 144 -7.22 0.62 14.31
CA ARG A 144 -8.63 0.27 14.16
C ARG A 144 -9.23 0.97 12.95
N VAL A 145 -10.07 0.26 12.21
CA VAL A 145 -10.86 0.86 11.13
C VAL A 145 -11.97 1.71 11.73
N VAL A 146 -12.10 2.96 11.29
CA VAL A 146 -13.07 3.92 11.84
C VAL A 146 -14.17 4.32 10.85
N THR A 147 -14.00 4.05 9.57
CA THR A 147 -15.01 4.31 8.55
C THR A 147 -15.99 3.15 8.40
N GLU A 148 -17.24 3.46 8.15
CA GLU A 148 -18.30 2.45 7.86
C GLU A 148 -18.04 1.77 6.51
N GLN A 149 -17.55 2.54 5.53
CA GLN A 149 -17.25 2.09 4.18
C GLN A 149 -15.97 2.75 3.67
N ALA A 150 -15.24 2.05 2.80
CA ALA A 150 -14.11 2.61 2.12
C ALA A 150 -14.54 3.83 1.27
N LYS A 151 -13.67 4.82 1.19
CA LYS A 151 -13.82 6.03 0.36
C LYS A 151 -12.83 6.01 -0.81
N PRO A 152 -13.04 6.81 -1.86
CA PRO A 152 -12.05 6.96 -2.93
C PRO A 152 -10.67 7.33 -2.35
N ASP A 153 -9.63 6.69 -2.88
CA ASP A 153 -8.25 7.08 -2.60
C ASP A 153 -7.88 8.27 -3.50
N GLU A 154 -7.83 9.47 -2.93
CA GLU A 154 -7.59 10.72 -3.68
C GLU A 154 -6.23 10.77 -4.39
N LEU A 155 -5.23 10.02 -3.90
CA LEU A 155 -3.91 9.96 -4.53
C LEU A 155 -3.95 9.41 -5.96
N GLN A 156 -5.00 8.67 -6.33
CA GLN A 156 -5.17 8.17 -7.69
C GLN A 156 -5.40 9.27 -8.73
N PHE A 157 -5.88 10.44 -8.32
CA PHE A 157 -6.17 11.57 -9.19
C PHE A 157 -5.05 12.61 -9.24
N ASP A 158 -4.14 12.61 -8.26
CA ASP A 158 -3.01 13.53 -8.19
C ASP A 158 -1.85 13.06 -9.07
N SER A 159 -1.60 13.77 -10.18
CA SER A 159 -0.51 13.46 -11.12
C SER A 159 0.90 13.59 -10.51
N LYS A 160 1.05 14.25 -9.37
CA LYS A 160 2.31 14.35 -8.63
C LYS A 160 2.51 13.20 -7.64
N SER A 161 1.47 12.43 -7.37
CA SER A 161 1.53 11.30 -6.45
C SER A 161 2.23 10.09 -7.11
N PRO A 162 3.07 9.34 -6.38
CA PRO A 162 3.59 8.05 -6.83
C PRO A 162 2.48 7.01 -7.05
N TYR A 163 1.30 7.28 -6.53
CA TYR A 163 0.11 6.43 -6.60
C TYR A 163 -0.91 6.88 -7.65
N PHE A 164 -0.53 7.78 -8.54
CA PHE A 164 -1.37 8.25 -9.64
C PHE A 164 -1.85 7.12 -10.56
N ASP A 165 -3.12 7.14 -10.93
CA ASP A 165 -3.70 6.22 -11.91
C ASP A 165 -4.33 7.01 -13.07
N SER A 166 -3.67 6.99 -14.22
CA SER A 166 -4.10 7.73 -15.40
C SER A 166 -5.50 7.32 -15.89
N LYS A 167 -5.91 6.05 -15.67
CA LYS A 167 -7.25 5.58 -16.06
C LYS A 167 -8.33 6.11 -15.12
N ALA A 168 -8.04 6.24 -13.83
CA ALA A 168 -8.94 6.88 -12.89
C ALA A 168 -9.09 8.36 -13.23
N ALA A 169 -7.97 9.06 -13.41
CA ALA A 169 -7.95 10.49 -13.73
C ALA A 169 -8.67 10.81 -15.04
N SER A 170 -8.45 10.03 -16.11
CA SER A 170 -9.09 10.27 -17.40
C SER A 170 -10.59 9.97 -17.43
N SER A 171 -11.05 9.01 -16.61
CA SER A 171 -12.48 8.66 -16.53
C SER A 171 -13.25 9.44 -15.48
N GLY A 172 -12.56 10.09 -14.53
CA GLY A 172 -13.15 10.69 -13.34
C GLY A 172 -13.78 9.67 -12.37
N LEU A 173 -13.56 8.36 -12.59
CA LEU A 173 -14.13 7.29 -11.78
C LEU A 173 -13.07 6.67 -10.86
N ALA A 174 -13.37 6.59 -9.58
CA ALA A 174 -12.48 5.98 -8.62
C ALA A 174 -12.29 4.48 -8.90
N ARG A 175 -11.05 4.06 -8.98
CA ARG A 175 -10.63 2.66 -9.13
C ARG A 175 -10.03 2.09 -7.86
N TRP A 176 -9.51 2.94 -6.99
CA TRP A 176 -8.85 2.62 -5.74
C TRP A 176 -9.61 3.24 -4.58
N TRP A 177 -9.72 2.49 -3.50
CA TRP A 177 -10.56 2.82 -2.34
C TRP A 177 -9.82 2.44 -1.07
N CYS A 178 -10.02 3.21 -0.02
CA CYS A 178 -9.38 2.99 1.27
C CYS A 178 -10.32 3.33 2.43
N PRO A 179 -10.25 2.60 3.54
CA PRO A 179 -10.84 3.02 4.81
C PRO A 179 -9.91 4.01 5.51
N ASP A 180 -10.42 4.71 6.51
CA ASP A 180 -9.60 5.38 7.50
C ASP A 180 -9.28 4.42 8.64
N VAL A 181 -8.08 4.54 9.15
CA VAL A 181 -7.62 3.82 10.34
C VAL A 181 -7.15 4.80 11.40
N GLU A 182 -7.35 4.45 12.66
CA GLU A 182 -6.83 5.21 13.80
C GLU A 182 -5.81 4.41 14.57
N PHE A 183 -4.88 5.09 15.21
CA PHE A 183 -3.94 4.50 16.15
C PHE A 183 -4.67 3.96 17.38
N LEU A 184 -4.36 2.73 17.79
CA LEU A 184 -4.86 2.17 19.06
C LEU A 184 -3.77 2.10 20.12
N CYS A 185 -2.73 1.32 19.86
CA CYS A 185 -1.66 1.10 20.81
C CYS A 185 -0.43 0.49 20.14
N ILE A 186 0.71 0.56 20.83
CA ILE A 186 1.89 -0.26 20.54
C ILE A 186 1.74 -1.63 21.22
N LEU A 187 2.37 -2.65 20.66
CA LEU A 187 2.53 -3.93 21.37
C LEU A 187 3.52 -3.76 22.54
N LYS A 188 3.45 -4.63 23.53
CA LYS A 188 4.44 -4.66 24.64
C LYS A 188 5.84 -4.97 24.15
N ARG A 189 5.94 -5.75 23.08
CA ARG A 189 7.15 -5.97 22.30
C ARG A 189 6.84 -6.14 20.82
N LYS A 190 7.79 -5.84 19.99
CA LYS A 190 7.74 -6.12 18.56
C LYS A 190 7.75 -7.63 18.32
N ILE A 191 6.89 -8.11 17.42
CA ILE A 191 6.93 -9.48 16.92
C ILE A 191 7.62 -9.45 15.56
N THR A 192 8.86 -9.93 15.50
CA THR A 192 9.67 -9.81 14.29
C THR A 192 9.28 -10.86 13.24
N LEU A 193 9.51 -10.52 11.96
CA LEU A 193 9.33 -11.47 10.86
C LEU A 193 10.25 -12.68 11.01
N ASN A 194 11.46 -12.47 11.54
CA ASN A 194 12.43 -13.55 11.74
C ASN A 194 11.93 -14.55 12.77
N GLU A 195 11.43 -14.08 13.92
CA GLU A 195 10.79 -14.91 14.94
C GLU A 195 9.64 -15.75 14.36
N LEU A 196 8.72 -15.10 13.61
CA LEU A 196 7.59 -15.78 13.00
C LEU A 196 7.99 -16.84 11.97
N LYS A 197 9.09 -16.63 11.24
CA LYS A 197 9.56 -17.56 10.21
C LYS A 197 10.35 -18.74 10.75
N ASN A 198 11.19 -18.50 11.75
CA ASN A 198 12.14 -19.49 12.22
C ASN A 198 11.59 -20.29 13.40
N ASP A 199 11.07 -19.58 14.39
CA ASP A 199 10.71 -20.20 15.67
C ASP A 199 9.25 -20.65 15.71
N LEU A 200 8.38 -19.96 14.99
CA LEU A 200 6.93 -20.10 15.10
C LEU A 200 6.25 -20.46 13.77
N ALA A 201 7.01 -20.85 12.75
CA ALA A 201 6.47 -21.12 11.41
C ALA A 201 5.36 -22.18 11.40
N THR A 202 5.45 -23.18 12.26
CA THR A 202 4.43 -24.23 12.40
C THR A 202 3.15 -23.71 13.05
N GLN A 203 3.26 -22.77 13.99
CA GLN A 203 2.12 -22.18 14.70
C GLN A 203 1.37 -21.18 13.83
N PHE A 204 2.09 -20.39 13.02
CA PHE A 204 1.55 -19.31 12.20
C PHE A 204 1.58 -19.62 10.71
N GLY A 205 1.59 -20.89 10.30
CA GLY A 205 1.69 -21.30 8.90
C GLY A 205 0.57 -20.79 7.99
N THR A 206 -0.58 -20.41 8.56
CA THR A 206 -1.72 -19.84 7.82
C THR A 206 -1.61 -18.31 7.64
N LEU A 207 -0.71 -17.65 8.36
CA LEU A 207 -0.55 -16.21 8.31
C LEU A 207 -0.05 -15.77 6.91
N CYS A 208 -0.85 -14.95 6.23
CA CYS A 208 -0.51 -14.47 4.88
C CYS A 208 0.85 -13.78 4.81
N LEU A 209 1.28 -13.15 5.91
CA LEU A 209 2.59 -12.49 6.02
C LEU A 209 3.75 -13.43 5.63
N LEU A 210 3.70 -14.70 6.04
CA LEU A 210 4.76 -15.68 5.81
C LEU A 210 4.77 -16.21 4.39
N ASN A 211 3.58 -16.39 3.79
CA ASN A 211 3.41 -17.03 2.49
C ASN A 211 3.30 -16.03 1.34
N ARG A 212 2.95 -14.77 1.62
CA ARG A 212 2.62 -13.73 0.63
C ARG A 212 3.24 -12.39 1.00
N GLY A 213 4.55 -12.35 1.09
CA GLY A 213 5.31 -11.19 1.56
C GLY A 213 5.03 -9.88 0.81
N ARG A 214 4.56 -9.92 -0.45
CA ARG A 214 4.24 -8.72 -1.26
C ARG A 214 2.81 -8.21 -1.08
N LEU A 215 1.93 -8.92 -0.36
CA LEU A 215 0.58 -8.45 -0.09
C LEU A 215 0.62 -7.43 1.06
N SER A 216 0.30 -6.17 0.76
CA SER A 216 0.40 -5.07 1.73
C SER A 216 -0.77 -5.00 2.70
N VAL A 217 -1.91 -5.57 2.34
CA VAL A 217 -3.10 -5.67 3.19
C VAL A 217 -3.60 -7.09 3.12
N ALA A 218 -3.59 -7.80 4.24
CA ALA A 218 -3.90 -9.22 4.30
C ALA A 218 -4.87 -9.54 5.44
N PRO A 219 -5.81 -10.48 5.24
CA PRO A 219 -6.66 -10.96 6.33
C PRO A 219 -5.88 -11.83 7.31
N VAL A 220 -6.25 -11.75 8.57
CA VAL A 220 -5.73 -12.57 9.68
C VAL A 220 -6.90 -13.31 10.30
N ASN A 221 -6.77 -14.60 10.55
CA ASN A 221 -7.80 -15.35 11.25
C ASN A 221 -7.79 -15.05 12.75
N THR A 222 -8.89 -15.33 13.43
CA THR A 222 -9.06 -15.04 14.86
C THR A 222 -8.04 -15.80 15.72
N GLU A 223 -7.71 -17.02 15.36
CA GLU A 223 -6.75 -17.85 16.12
C GLU A 223 -5.33 -17.27 16.03
N ASP A 224 -4.86 -16.96 14.81
CA ASP A 224 -3.55 -16.31 14.61
C ASP A 224 -3.48 -14.98 15.35
N PHE A 225 -4.54 -14.15 15.28
CA PHE A 225 -4.58 -12.90 16.01
C PHE A 225 -4.45 -13.10 17.51
N ASN A 226 -5.23 -14.01 18.10
CA ASN A 226 -5.20 -14.29 19.54
C ASN A 226 -3.84 -14.84 19.97
N ASN A 227 -3.24 -15.69 19.16
CA ASN A 227 -1.90 -16.23 19.43
C ASN A 227 -0.82 -15.14 19.38
N LEU A 228 -0.90 -14.20 18.42
CA LEU A 228 -0.02 -13.03 18.37
C LEU A 228 -0.20 -12.13 19.59
N MET A 229 -1.46 -11.94 20.06
CA MET A 229 -1.70 -11.16 21.28
C MET A 229 -1.15 -11.82 22.55
N LYS A 230 -1.16 -13.15 22.64
CA LYS A 230 -0.49 -13.89 23.71
C LYS A 230 1.03 -13.78 23.58
N LEU A 231 1.55 -13.94 22.37
CA LEU A 231 2.99 -13.91 22.09
C LEU A 231 3.64 -12.58 22.49
N GLN A 232 2.99 -11.45 22.21
CA GLN A 232 3.51 -10.13 22.60
C GLN A 232 3.54 -9.90 24.13
N MET A 233 2.81 -10.73 24.90
CA MET A 233 2.82 -10.71 26.37
C MET A 233 3.96 -11.52 26.98
N SER A 234 4.50 -12.52 26.26
CA SER A 234 5.68 -13.25 26.66
C SER A 234 6.93 -12.43 26.43
N GLY A 235 7.95 -12.58 27.26
CA GLY A 235 9.23 -11.92 27.07
C GLY A 235 9.86 -12.27 25.71
N PRO A 236 10.85 -11.52 25.22
CA PRO A 236 11.58 -11.88 24.01
C PRO A 236 12.14 -13.29 24.21
N ASN A 237 12.08 -14.13 23.17
CA ASN A 237 12.87 -15.35 23.16
C ASN A 237 14.32 -14.95 23.44
N GLU A 238 15.00 -15.62 24.38
CA GLU A 238 16.36 -15.28 24.87
C GLU A 238 17.48 -15.31 23.81
N ALA A 239 17.12 -15.52 22.55
CA ALA A 239 18.01 -15.37 21.39
C ALA A 239 18.31 -13.88 21.14
N GLY A 240 19.04 -13.32 22.11
CA GLY A 240 19.75 -12.07 22.18
C GLY A 240 19.93 -11.28 20.91
N GLU A 241 19.01 -10.42 20.58
CA GLU A 241 19.29 -9.28 19.74
C GLU A 241 19.02 -7.99 20.54
N SER A 242 20.00 -7.64 21.39
CA SER A 242 20.13 -6.34 22.02
C SER A 242 20.65 -5.32 21.00
N GLY A 243 19.87 -5.04 19.97
CA GLY A 243 20.10 -3.88 19.11
C GLY A 243 19.09 -2.82 19.50
N GLU A 244 19.55 -1.59 19.72
CA GLU A 244 18.68 -0.42 19.73
C GLU A 244 17.93 -0.42 18.41
N ASP A 245 16.64 -0.87 18.45
CA ASP A 245 15.79 -0.93 17.28
C ASP A 245 15.17 0.46 17.09
N GLU A 246 15.00 0.90 15.84
CA GLU A 246 14.16 2.05 15.49
C GLU A 246 12.78 1.99 16.19
N PHE A 247 12.32 0.79 16.57
CA PHE A 247 11.12 0.59 17.35
C PHE A 247 11.19 1.26 18.73
N ASP A 248 12.31 1.12 19.46
CA ASP A 248 12.44 1.66 20.81
C ASP A 248 12.53 3.19 20.82
N CYS A 249 13.08 3.77 19.76
CA CYS A 249 13.14 5.23 19.59
C CYS A 249 11.82 5.82 19.09
N ASP A 250 11.08 5.04 18.30
CA ASP A 250 9.86 5.51 17.59
C ASP A 250 8.58 5.37 18.42
N VAL A 251 8.60 4.64 19.55
CA VAL A 251 7.38 4.32 20.31
C VAL A 251 7.32 4.88 21.72
N ASN A 252 8.36 5.57 22.19
CA ASN A 252 8.42 6.16 23.53
C ASN A 252 7.25 7.12 23.76
N GLY A 253 6.51 6.91 24.87
CA GLY A 253 5.38 7.75 25.25
C GLY A 253 4.05 7.40 24.59
N LEU A 254 4.00 6.36 23.74
CA LEU A 254 2.75 5.89 23.15
C LEU A 254 2.00 4.94 24.10
N ALA A 255 0.68 4.85 23.90
CA ALA A 255 -0.17 3.93 24.66
C ALA A 255 0.24 2.47 24.40
N VAL A 256 0.63 1.73 25.44
CA VAL A 256 1.00 0.32 25.36
C VAL A 256 -0.24 -0.56 25.41
N PHE A 257 -0.19 -1.69 24.73
CA PHE A 257 -1.27 -2.66 24.66
C PHE A 257 -1.83 -3.01 26.06
N ASP A 258 -3.15 -2.91 26.15
CA ASP A 258 -3.99 -3.34 27.26
C ASP A 258 -5.21 -4.05 26.64
N GLU A 259 -5.66 -5.15 27.22
CA GLU A 259 -6.79 -5.94 26.68
C GLU A 259 -8.07 -5.11 26.48
N LYS A 260 -8.24 -4.01 27.22
CA LYS A 260 -9.36 -3.06 27.03
C LYS A 260 -9.42 -2.45 25.62
N PHE A 261 -8.29 -2.38 24.89
CA PHE A 261 -8.28 -1.90 23.49
C PHE A 261 -9.00 -2.86 22.54
N LEU A 262 -9.27 -4.08 22.99
CA LEU A 262 -9.97 -5.09 22.22
C LEU A 262 -11.47 -5.22 22.62
N GLN A 263 -11.92 -4.45 23.59
CA GLN A 263 -13.34 -4.36 23.96
C GLN A 263 -14.06 -3.30 23.10
#